data_1a6f6c3788fda756cf27bbc4c98a4e9e
#
_entry.id   1a6f6c3788fda756cf27bbc4c98a4e9e
#
_cell.length_a   1.000
_cell.length_b   1.000
_cell.length_c   1.000
_cell.angle_alpha   90.00
_cell.angle_beta   90.00
_cell.angle_gamma   90.00
#
_symmetry.space_group_name_H-M   'P 1'
#
loop_
_entity.id
_entity.type
_entity.pdbx_description
1 polymer ?
#
loop_
_entity_poly.entity_id
_entity_poly.type
_entity_poly.pdbx_seq_one_letter_code
_entity_poly.pdbx_strand_id
1 'polypeptide(L)'
;MSDPNPKSSAAATVLTTEQFHARVHDLSPKIAVFDCDGTLWSGDAGSSFMRWTMDTGLLSREATEWLNNRYEGYKRGDVSELAICGEMVQIYHGLRESELRRAAADFFRNHVERNIFPEMLQLVTDLQQSGVDIWAVSSTCDWVIEEGVKRFNIPASLVLSARVAIEAGFATERLLDVPTDEGKVVSLRNAGITAPDAVFGNSVHDAAMLSIAIGAFPVNPSAELLRYSASAGWSVYYPASVAPPKP
;
A
#
# COMPACT_ATOMS: atom_id res chain seq x y z
N MET A 1 -43.89 -19.19 -10.90
CA MET A 1 -42.50 -18.78 -11.19
C MET A 1 -42.02 -18.03 -9.97
N SER A 2 -41.21 -18.68 -9.13
CA SER A 2 -40.73 -18.15 -7.88
C SER A 2 -39.46 -17.34 -8.18
N ASP A 3 -39.47 -16.05 -7.84
CA ASP A 3 -38.30 -15.19 -7.91
C ASP A 3 -37.14 -15.79 -7.08
N PRO A 4 -35.91 -15.84 -7.59
CA PRO A 4 -34.79 -16.26 -6.79
C PRO A 4 -34.50 -15.15 -5.77
N ASN A 5 -34.74 -15.47 -4.51
CA ASN A 5 -34.36 -14.69 -3.34
C ASN A 5 -32.90 -14.19 -3.48
N PRO A 6 -32.58 -12.89 -3.40
CA PRO A 6 -31.22 -12.41 -3.41
C PRO A 6 -30.52 -13.02 -2.19
N LYS A 7 -29.46 -13.81 -2.45
CA LYS A 7 -28.61 -14.35 -1.38
C LYS A 7 -28.19 -13.18 -0.50
N SER A 8 -28.60 -13.19 0.75
CA SER A 8 -28.13 -12.27 1.79
C SER A 8 -26.62 -12.27 1.74
N SER A 9 -26.02 -11.14 1.35
CA SER A 9 -24.57 -10.95 1.41
C SER A 9 -24.18 -11.02 2.88
N ALA A 10 -23.62 -12.15 3.30
CA ALA A 10 -23.11 -12.26 4.66
C ALA A 10 -22.01 -11.20 4.85
N ALA A 11 -22.04 -10.50 5.98
CA ALA A 11 -20.99 -9.56 6.31
C ALA A 11 -19.64 -10.27 6.45
N ALA A 12 -18.53 -9.60 6.10
CA ALA A 12 -17.20 -10.15 6.29
C ALA A 12 -16.96 -10.41 7.79
N THR A 13 -16.36 -11.55 8.11
CA THR A 13 -16.01 -11.90 9.49
C THR A 13 -14.86 -11.03 9.97
N VAL A 14 -15.07 -10.31 11.08
CA VAL A 14 -14.01 -9.53 11.74
C VAL A 14 -13.24 -10.43 12.69
N LEU A 15 -11.91 -10.47 12.56
CA LEU A 15 -11.03 -11.26 13.43
C LEU A 15 -10.57 -10.44 14.63
N THR A 16 -10.42 -11.10 15.79
CA THR A 16 -9.61 -10.53 16.88
C THR A 16 -8.12 -10.58 16.51
N THR A 17 -7.28 -9.87 17.25
CA THR A 17 -5.82 -9.89 17.04
C THR A 17 -5.27 -11.32 17.15
N GLU A 18 -5.70 -12.09 18.14
CA GLU A 18 -5.27 -13.47 18.34
C GLU A 18 -5.70 -14.37 17.18
N GLN A 19 -6.95 -14.23 16.74
CA GLN A 19 -7.47 -14.99 15.59
C GLN A 19 -6.74 -14.65 14.29
N PHE A 20 -6.43 -13.37 14.10
CA PHE A 20 -5.68 -12.90 12.94
C PHE A 20 -4.27 -13.49 12.92
N HIS A 21 -3.51 -13.36 14.00
CA HIS A 21 -2.16 -13.93 14.11
C HIS A 21 -2.20 -15.46 13.95
N ALA A 22 -3.12 -16.15 14.62
CA ALA A 22 -3.24 -17.61 14.49
C ALA A 22 -3.47 -18.03 13.04
N ARG A 23 -4.39 -17.38 12.31
CA ARG A 23 -4.65 -17.70 10.90
C ARG A 23 -3.45 -17.47 9.99
N VAL A 24 -2.68 -16.41 10.22
CA VAL A 24 -1.46 -16.13 9.44
C VAL A 24 -0.42 -17.22 9.73
N HIS A 25 -0.19 -17.58 10.98
CA HIS A 25 0.79 -18.60 11.37
C HIS A 25 0.39 -20.01 10.92
N ASP A 26 -0.89 -20.33 10.94
CA ASP A 26 -1.41 -21.65 10.49
C ASP A 26 -1.12 -21.92 9.01
N LEU A 27 -0.98 -20.87 8.19
CA LEU A 27 -0.54 -21.00 6.79
C LEU A 27 0.92 -21.44 6.68
N SER A 28 1.74 -21.27 7.73
CA SER A 28 3.19 -21.49 7.67
C SER A 28 3.83 -20.84 6.44
N PRO A 29 3.61 -19.52 6.23
CA PRO A 29 3.98 -18.86 4.99
C PRO A 29 5.48 -18.86 4.77
N LYS A 30 5.91 -18.87 3.50
CA LYS A 30 7.29 -18.65 3.08
C LYS A 30 7.46 -17.24 2.49
N ILE A 31 6.42 -16.75 1.84
CA ILE A 31 6.36 -15.41 1.23
C ILE A 31 5.13 -14.69 1.76
N ALA A 32 5.33 -13.54 2.40
CA ALA A 32 4.27 -12.64 2.83
C ALA A 32 4.43 -11.27 2.14
N VAL A 33 3.33 -10.76 1.60
CA VAL A 33 3.29 -9.52 0.83
C VAL A 33 2.39 -8.51 1.54
N PHE A 34 2.91 -7.32 1.78
CA PHE A 34 2.19 -6.25 2.47
C PHE A 34 2.01 -5.05 1.54
N ASP A 35 0.79 -4.56 1.41
CA ASP A 35 0.56 -3.16 1.12
C ASP A 35 1.05 -2.30 2.29
N CYS A 36 1.27 -1.00 2.08
CA CYS A 36 1.87 -0.13 3.08
C CYS A 36 0.87 0.83 3.71
N ASP A 37 0.34 1.76 2.93
CA ASP A 37 -0.57 2.81 3.37
C ASP A 37 -1.93 2.24 3.81
N GLY A 38 -2.32 2.50 5.06
CA GLY A 38 -3.52 1.90 5.65
C GLY A 38 -3.37 0.45 6.11
N THR A 39 -2.26 -0.22 5.77
CA THR A 39 -1.95 -1.62 6.11
C THR A 39 -0.84 -1.75 7.16
N LEU A 40 0.34 -1.16 6.94
CA LEU A 40 1.45 -1.14 7.90
C LEU A 40 1.38 0.07 8.84
N TRP A 41 0.83 1.17 8.36
CA TRP A 41 0.58 2.40 9.10
C TRP A 41 -0.74 3.03 8.68
N SER A 42 -1.33 3.86 9.53
CA SER A 42 -2.55 4.59 9.18
C SER A 42 -2.29 5.78 8.28
N GLY A 43 -3.28 6.10 7.45
CA GLY A 43 -3.23 7.21 6.51
C GLY A 43 -2.65 6.82 5.16
N ASP A 44 -2.42 7.84 4.33
CA ASP A 44 -1.91 7.75 2.97
C ASP A 44 -0.64 8.61 2.92
N ALA A 45 0.52 7.93 2.93
CA ALA A 45 1.81 8.58 2.91
C ALA A 45 2.10 9.21 1.54
N GLY A 46 1.57 8.64 0.45
CA GLY A 46 1.76 9.16 -0.90
C GLY A 46 1.16 10.54 -1.08
N SER A 47 -0.14 10.70 -0.87
CA SER A 47 -0.81 12.00 -0.99
C SER A 47 -0.34 13.00 0.07
N SER A 48 0.02 12.52 1.26
CA SER A 48 0.56 13.36 2.33
C SER A 48 1.96 13.88 1.99
N PHE A 49 2.84 13.06 1.42
CA PHE A 49 4.16 13.49 0.95
C PHE A 49 4.04 14.48 -0.19
N MET A 50 3.17 14.22 -1.15
CA MET A 50 2.87 15.15 -2.23
C MET A 50 2.53 16.55 -1.69
N ARG A 51 1.57 16.64 -0.77
CA ARG A 51 1.17 17.93 -0.15
C ARG A 51 2.32 18.57 0.61
N TRP A 52 3.03 17.78 1.40
CA TRP A 52 4.18 18.28 2.17
C TRP A 52 5.28 18.85 1.26
N THR A 53 5.58 18.22 0.11
CA THR A 53 6.57 18.75 -0.85
C THR A 53 6.12 20.03 -1.54
N MET A 54 4.81 20.20 -1.75
CA MET A 54 4.22 21.44 -2.22
C MET A 54 4.34 22.55 -1.17
N ASP A 55 3.96 22.27 0.08
CA ASP A 55 3.94 23.22 1.18
C ASP A 55 5.35 23.68 1.57
N THR A 56 6.34 22.82 1.47
CA THR A 56 7.75 23.12 1.76
C THR A 56 8.50 23.77 0.60
N GLY A 57 7.84 23.90 -0.57
CA GLY A 57 8.44 24.52 -1.76
C GLY A 57 9.51 23.66 -2.44
N LEU A 58 9.50 22.34 -2.23
CA LEU A 58 10.36 21.41 -2.96
C LEU A 58 9.97 21.36 -4.44
N LEU A 59 8.69 21.50 -4.74
CA LEU A 59 8.14 21.62 -6.10
C LEU A 59 7.97 23.09 -6.48
N SER A 60 8.11 23.38 -7.78
CA SER A 60 7.78 24.69 -8.32
C SER A 60 6.29 24.99 -8.16
N ARG A 61 5.92 26.26 -8.19
CA ARG A 61 4.51 26.67 -8.12
C ARG A 61 3.69 26.08 -9.29
N GLU A 62 4.25 26.07 -10.49
CA GLU A 62 3.59 25.54 -11.68
C GLU A 62 3.35 24.04 -11.54
N ALA A 63 4.36 23.26 -11.11
CA ALA A 63 4.23 21.84 -10.84
C ALA A 63 3.19 21.56 -9.75
N THR A 64 3.16 22.38 -8.69
CA THR A 64 2.19 22.29 -7.60
C THR A 64 0.76 22.52 -8.09
N GLU A 65 0.52 23.59 -8.88
CA GLU A 65 -0.81 23.91 -9.43
C GLU A 65 -1.28 22.80 -10.38
N TRP A 66 -0.40 22.30 -11.23
CA TRP A 66 -0.70 21.21 -12.17
C TRP A 66 -1.10 19.94 -11.43
N LEU A 67 -0.28 19.48 -10.47
CA LEU A 67 -0.54 18.22 -9.75
C LEU A 67 -1.79 18.30 -8.88
N ASN A 68 -2.06 19.45 -8.25
CA ASN A 68 -3.30 19.68 -7.52
C ASN A 68 -4.53 19.50 -8.41
N ASN A 69 -4.52 20.08 -9.64
CA ASN A 69 -5.62 19.92 -10.58
C ASN A 69 -5.82 18.45 -11.00
N ARG A 70 -4.72 17.72 -11.21
CA ARG A 70 -4.76 16.28 -11.53
C ARG A 70 -5.34 15.47 -10.38
N TYR A 71 -4.89 15.75 -9.15
CA TYR A 71 -5.38 15.07 -7.94
C TYR A 71 -6.86 15.35 -7.66
N GLU A 72 -7.34 16.58 -7.88
CA GLU A 72 -8.77 16.87 -7.83
C GLU A 72 -9.55 16.13 -8.93
N GLY A 73 -8.98 15.99 -10.13
CA GLY A 73 -9.54 15.16 -11.20
C GLY A 73 -9.66 13.69 -10.77
N TYR A 74 -8.64 13.15 -10.12
CA TYR A 74 -8.67 11.79 -9.56
C TYR A 74 -9.81 11.62 -8.53
N LYS A 75 -9.97 12.54 -7.59
CA LYS A 75 -11.07 12.49 -6.61
C LYS A 75 -12.46 12.53 -7.24
N ARG A 76 -12.61 13.13 -8.42
CA ARG A 76 -13.87 13.13 -9.17
C ARG A 76 -14.06 11.92 -10.09
N GLY A 77 -13.03 11.07 -10.24
CA GLY A 77 -13.03 9.94 -11.17
C GLY A 77 -12.65 10.29 -12.62
N ASP A 78 -12.18 11.52 -12.89
CA ASP A 78 -11.74 11.97 -14.22
C ASP A 78 -10.33 11.46 -14.56
N VAL A 79 -9.54 11.10 -13.56
CA VAL A 79 -8.17 10.60 -13.65
C VAL A 79 -8.10 9.23 -12.97
N SER A 80 -7.51 8.24 -13.65
CA SER A 80 -7.38 6.89 -13.08
C SER A 80 -6.33 6.84 -11.96
N GLU A 81 -6.45 5.83 -11.08
CA GLU A 81 -5.47 5.52 -10.04
C GLU A 81 -4.07 5.35 -10.64
N LEU A 82 -3.93 4.57 -11.69
CA LEU A 82 -2.65 4.35 -12.38
C LEU A 82 -2.02 5.67 -12.86
N ALA A 83 -2.83 6.57 -13.44
CA ALA A 83 -2.34 7.84 -13.93
C ALA A 83 -1.86 8.74 -12.79
N ILE A 84 -2.68 8.92 -11.74
CA ILE A 84 -2.30 9.83 -10.66
C ILE A 84 -1.10 9.31 -9.87
N CYS A 85 -1.00 8.00 -9.59
CA CYS A 85 0.16 7.43 -8.90
C CYS A 85 1.45 7.60 -9.71
N GLY A 86 1.38 7.43 -11.05
CA GLY A 86 2.50 7.70 -11.94
C GLY A 86 2.89 9.18 -11.95
N GLU A 87 1.93 10.08 -12.07
CA GLU A 87 2.14 11.53 -12.07
C GLU A 87 2.73 12.02 -10.73
N MET A 88 2.31 11.45 -9.61
CA MET A 88 2.81 11.78 -8.27
C MET A 88 4.29 11.42 -8.06
N VAL A 89 4.86 10.51 -8.84
CA VAL A 89 6.30 10.23 -8.80
C VAL A 89 7.05 10.97 -9.92
N GLN A 90 6.46 11.14 -11.09
CA GLN A 90 7.06 11.86 -12.23
C GLN A 90 7.26 13.36 -11.94
N ILE A 91 6.41 13.95 -11.09
CA ILE A 91 6.47 15.39 -10.79
C ILE A 91 7.83 15.84 -10.20
N TYR A 92 8.59 14.90 -9.65
CA TYR A 92 9.92 15.16 -9.08
C TYR A 92 11.05 15.11 -10.12
N HIS A 93 10.74 15.00 -11.42
CA HIS A 93 11.75 15.01 -12.46
C HIS A 93 12.67 16.23 -12.37
N GLY A 94 13.94 16.03 -12.65
CA GLY A 94 14.96 17.08 -12.55
C GLY A 94 15.47 17.36 -11.12
N LEU A 95 14.84 16.81 -10.08
CA LEU A 95 15.35 16.88 -8.72
C LEU A 95 16.40 15.82 -8.45
N ARG A 96 17.37 16.13 -7.57
CA ARG A 96 18.39 15.15 -7.16
C ARG A 96 17.75 14.04 -6.31
N GLU A 97 18.06 12.79 -6.64
CA GLU A 97 17.59 11.64 -5.84
C GLU A 97 17.98 11.78 -4.37
N SER A 98 19.19 12.24 -4.06
CA SER A 98 19.64 12.45 -2.69
C SER A 98 18.84 13.50 -1.91
N GLU A 99 18.24 14.47 -2.59
CA GLU A 99 17.32 15.44 -1.98
C GLU A 99 15.97 14.82 -1.71
N LEU A 100 15.45 14.05 -2.67
CA LEU A 100 14.17 13.32 -2.52
C LEU A 100 14.24 12.31 -1.38
N ARG A 101 15.34 11.54 -1.26
CA ARG A 101 15.55 10.61 -0.15
C ARG A 101 15.62 11.30 1.21
N ARG A 102 16.28 12.47 1.30
CA ARG A 102 16.29 13.26 2.54
C ARG A 102 14.89 13.81 2.87
N ALA A 103 14.20 14.35 1.88
CA ALA A 103 12.85 14.86 2.04
C ALA A 103 11.90 13.75 2.51
N ALA A 104 11.96 12.56 1.90
CA ALA A 104 11.17 11.39 2.31
C ALA A 104 11.49 10.94 3.73
N ALA A 105 12.79 10.93 4.13
CA ALA A 105 13.20 10.57 5.49
C ALA A 105 12.69 11.57 6.53
N ASP A 106 12.78 12.86 6.24
CA ASP A 106 12.28 13.91 7.14
C ASP A 106 10.75 13.89 7.23
N PHE A 107 10.07 13.72 6.10
CA PHE A 107 8.62 13.57 6.05
C PHE A 107 8.16 12.34 6.83
N PHE A 108 8.70 11.17 6.56
CA PHE A 108 8.25 9.93 7.19
C PHE A 108 8.42 10.00 8.71
N ARG A 109 9.59 10.42 9.18
CA ARG A 109 9.89 10.56 10.62
C ARG A 109 8.91 11.49 11.34
N ASN A 110 8.59 12.63 10.72
CA ASN A 110 7.81 13.66 11.39
C ASN A 110 6.30 13.51 11.24
N HIS A 111 5.82 12.81 10.18
CA HIS A 111 4.40 12.77 9.84
C HIS A 111 3.79 11.37 9.81
N VAL A 112 4.58 10.31 9.53
CA VAL A 112 4.03 8.95 9.34
C VAL A 112 4.44 7.99 10.46
N GLU A 113 5.67 8.03 10.94
CA GLU A 113 6.26 7.04 11.85
C GLU A 113 5.41 6.76 13.09
N ARG A 114 4.79 7.78 13.67
CA ARG A 114 3.90 7.67 14.83
C ARG A 114 2.58 6.94 14.53
N ASN A 115 2.27 6.75 13.26
CA ASN A 115 1.04 6.13 12.79
C ASN A 115 1.24 4.64 12.43
N ILE A 116 2.45 4.09 12.62
CA ILE A 116 2.74 2.67 12.42
C ILE A 116 1.85 1.86 13.36
N PHE A 117 1.20 0.82 12.81
CA PHE A 117 0.41 -0.11 13.60
C PHE A 117 1.34 -1.06 14.37
N PRO A 118 1.36 -1.00 15.73
CA PRO A 118 2.23 -1.86 16.52
C PRO A 118 1.98 -3.35 16.27
N GLU A 119 0.72 -3.74 16.04
CA GLU A 119 0.34 -5.13 15.77
C GLU A 119 0.92 -5.63 14.45
N MET A 120 0.98 -4.76 13.43
CA MET A 120 1.57 -5.11 12.13
C MET A 120 3.09 -5.16 12.22
N LEU A 121 3.70 -4.28 13.01
CA LEU A 121 5.14 -4.33 13.28
C LEU A 121 5.52 -5.64 13.99
N GLN A 122 4.72 -6.05 14.99
CA GLN A 122 4.92 -7.32 15.69
C GLN A 122 4.74 -8.50 14.73
N LEU A 123 3.67 -8.53 13.93
CA LEU A 123 3.42 -9.61 12.95
C LEU A 123 4.59 -9.76 11.98
N VAL A 124 5.06 -8.66 11.38
CA VAL A 124 6.19 -8.70 10.43
C VAL A 124 7.45 -9.23 11.13
N THR A 125 7.70 -8.80 12.38
CA THR A 125 8.83 -9.28 13.16
C THR A 125 8.76 -10.79 13.41
N ASP A 126 7.60 -11.31 13.81
CA ASP A 126 7.39 -12.74 14.10
C ASP A 126 7.55 -13.59 12.83
N LEU A 127 7.03 -13.11 11.70
CA LEU A 127 7.19 -13.76 10.40
C LEU A 127 8.66 -13.82 9.98
N GLN A 128 9.40 -12.72 10.11
CA GLN A 128 10.84 -12.68 9.81
C GLN A 128 11.64 -13.64 10.70
N GLN A 129 11.33 -13.70 12.00
CA GLN A 129 11.96 -14.65 12.91
C GLN A 129 11.66 -16.12 12.55
N SER A 130 10.54 -16.35 11.87
CA SER A 130 10.16 -17.67 11.34
C SER A 130 10.76 -17.95 9.95
N GLY A 131 11.58 -17.04 9.41
CA GLY A 131 12.25 -17.21 8.11
C GLY A 131 11.37 -16.91 6.90
N VAL A 132 10.33 -16.11 7.08
CA VAL A 132 9.43 -15.69 5.99
C VAL A 132 10.05 -14.52 5.22
N ASP A 133 10.03 -14.59 3.89
CA ASP A 133 10.40 -13.48 3.02
C ASP A 133 9.28 -12.45 2.99
N ILE A 134 9.58 -11.23 3.45
CA ILE A 134 8.60 -10.14 3.56
C ILE A 134 8.78 -9.16 2.40
N TRP A 135 7.73 -8.96 1.62
CA TRP A 135 7.69 -8.01 0.51
C TRP A 135 6.73 -6.86 0.81
N ALA A 136 7.11 -5.65 0.41
CA ALA A 136 6.24 -4.48 0.43
C ALA A 136 5.85 -4.09 -1.00
N VAL A 137 4.53 -3.86 -1.23
CA VAL A 137 3.99 -3.49 -2.55
C VAL A 137 3.07 -2.28 -2.40
N SER A 138 3.44 -1.14 -2.95
CA SER A 138 2.72 0.12 -2.76
C SER A 138 2.65 0.96 -4.03
N SER A 139 1.54 1.68 -4.24
CA SER A 139 1.42 2.70 -5.29
C SER A 139 2.07 4.04 -4.92
N THR A 140 2.52 4.20 -3.68
CA THR A 140 3.31 5.35 -3.22
C THR A 140 4.75 5.27 -3.73
N CYS A 141 5.41 6.43 -3.89
CA CYS A 141 6.77 6.53 -4.42
C CYS A 141 7.80 5.78 -3.55
N ASP A 142 8.81 5.20 -4.21
CA ASP A 142 9.85 4.37 -3.61
C ASP A 142 10.62 5.08 -2.50
N TRP A 143 10.92 6.36 -2.63
CA TRP A 143 11.66 7.11 -1.61
C TRP A 143 10.96 7.10 -0.25
N VAL A 144 9.62 7.24 -0.22
CA VAL A 144 8.81 7.23 1.01
C VAL A 144 8.64 5.81 1.53
N ILE A 145 8.32 4.84 0.65
CA ILE A 145 8.08 3.46 1.06
C ILE A 145 9.35 2.81 1.59
N GLU A 146 10.48 2.93 0.87
CA GLU A 146 11.76 2.39 1.32
C GLU A 146 12.19 2.99 2.68
N GLU A 147 11.92 4.27 2.91
CA GLU A 147 12.18 4.88 4.22
C GLU A 147 11.28 4.29 5.31
N GLY A 148 10.00 4.14 5.03
CA GLY A 148 9.02 3.62 5.99
C GLY A 148 9.29 2.18 6.41
N VAL A 149 9.54 1.31 5.43
CA VAL A 149 9.72 -0.12 5.68
C VAL A 149 11.03 -0.47 6.39
N LYS A 150 11.98 0.47 6.50
CA LYS A 150 13.16 0.31 7.38
C LYS A 150 12.76 0.00 8.83
N ARG A 151 11.62 0.55 9.30
CA ARG A 151 11.09 0.29 10.66
C ARG A 151 10.65 -1.16 10.84
N PHE A 152 10.39 -1.84 9.73
CA PHE A 152 10.02 -3.25 9.65
C PHE A 152 11.21 -4.15 9.24
N ASN A 153 12.43 -3.63 9.16
CA ASN A 153 13.60 -4.34 8.67
C ASN A 153 13.42 -4.98 7.27
N ILE A 154 12.59 -4.39 6.42
CA ILE A 154 12.42 -4.82 5.03
C ILE A 154 13.44 -4.10 4.16
N PRO A 155 14.34 -4.80 3.45
CA PRO A 155 15.34 -4.17 2.60
C PRO A 155 14.70 -3.62 1.32
N ALA A 156 15.27 -2.56 0.75
CA ALA A 156 14.78 -1.93 -0.48
C ALA A 156 14.66 -2.90 -1.67
N SER A 157 15.44 -3.98 -1.69
CA SER A 157 15.37 -5.03 -2.73
C SER A 157 14.07 -5.84 -2.70
N LEU A 158 13.31 -5.79 -1.59
CA LEU A 158 12.01 -6.44 -1.41
C LEU A 158 10.85 -5.44 -1.41
N VAL A 159 11.08 -4.25 -1.99
CA VAL A 159 10.08 -3.20 -2.16
C VAL A 159 9.70 -3.05 -3.63
N LEU A 160 8.42 -3.17 -3.92
CA LEU A 160 7.81 -2.89 -5.22
C LEU A 160 6.91 -1.67 -5.05
N SER A 161 7.30 -0.54 -5.62
CA SER A 161 6.61 0.74 -5.42
C SER A 161 6.65 1.62 -6.67
N ALA A 162 5.84 2.68 -6.70
CA ALA A 162 5.85 3.61 -7.80
C ALA A 162 7.22 4.28 -7.91
N ARG A 163 7.87 4.17 -9.07
CA ARG A 163 9.23 4.65 -9.28
C ARG A 163 9.52 5.11 -10.69
N VAL A 164 10.43 6.06 -10.76
CA VAL A 164 11.00 6.57 -12.03
C VAL A 164 12.47 6.16 -12.16
N ALA A 165 12.99 6.24 -13.36
CA ALA A 165 14.42 6.07 -13.58
C ALA A 165 15.22 7.22 -12.99
N ILE A 166 16.37 6.87 -12.42
CA ILE A 166 17.37 7.85 -11.97
C ILE A 166 18.49 7.86 -13.01
N GLU A 167 18.78 9.05 -13.55
CA GLU A 167 19.85 9.24 -14.54
C GLU A 167 20.79 10.33 -14.04
N ALA A 168 22.06 10.06 -14.00
CA ALA A 168 23.12 10.96 -13.46
C ALA A 168 22.77 11.53 -12.05
N GLY A 169 22.02 10.77 -11.22
CA GLY A 169 21.62 11.15 -9.88
C GLY A 169 20.40 12.08 -9.81
N PHE A 170 19.65 12.19 -10.90
CA PHE A 170 18.41 12.96 -10.98
C PHE A 170 17.22 12.08 -11.34
N ALA A 171 16.07 12.36 -10.73
CA ALA A 171 14.82 11.75 -11.12
C ALA A 171 14.42 12.17 -12.54
N THR A 172 13.88 11.21 -13.30
CA THR A 172 13.40 11.44 -14.67
C THR A 172 11.88 11.28 -14.75
N GLU A 173 11.28 11.60 -15.89
CA GLU A 173 9.87 11.33 -16.15
C GLU A 173 9.59 9.86 -16.55
N ARG A 174 10.63 9.05 -16.76
CA ARG A 174 10.49 7.67 -17.24
C ARG A 174 10.05 6.75 -16.10
N LEU A 175 8.76 6.40 -16.10
CA LEU A 175 8.20 5.42 -15.18
C LEU A 175 8.87 4.05 -15.37
N LEU A 176 9.22 3.40 -14.28
CA LEU A 176 9.71 2.03 -14.24
C LEU A 176 8.66 1.07 -13.72
N ASP A 177 7.86 1.49 -12.73
CA ASP A 177 6.80 0.70 -12.13
C ASP A 177 5.75 1.62 -11.49
N VAL A 178 4.49 1.19 -11.48
CA VAL A 178 3.39 1.80 -10.74
C VAL A 178 2.47 0.67 -10.24
N PRO A 179 2.79 0.05 -9.09
CA PRO A 179 2.04 -1.09 -8.57
C PRO A 179 0.71 -0.65 -7.94
N THR A 180 -0.33 -0.56 -8.76
CA THR A 180 -1.72 -0.33 -8.33
C THR A 180 -2.64 -1.28 -9.06
N ASP A 181 -3.77 -1.64 -8.50
CA ASP A 181 -4.75 -2.58 -9.08
C ASP A 181 -4.07 -3.88 -9.57
N GLU A 182 -4.33 -4.31 -10.80
CA GLU A 182 -3.67 -5.44 -11.46
C GLU A 182 -2.16 -5.24 -11.61
N GLY A 183 -1.69 -4.00 -11.60
CA GLY A 183 -0.27 -3.65 -11.62
C GLY A 183 0.49 -4.24 -10.43
N LYS A 184 -0.12 -4.36 -9.24
CA LYS A 184 0.49 -5.04 -8.09
C LYS A 184 0.83 -6.50 -8.41
N VAL A 185 -0.07 -7.20 -9.10
CA VAL A 185 0.15 -8.59 -9.54
C VAL A 185 1.25 -8.67 -10.60
N VAL A 186 1.29 -7.71 -11.53
CA VAL A 186 2.34 -7.65 -12.56
C VAL A 186 3.70 -7.44 -11.92
N SER A 187 3.82 -6.50 -10.98
CA SER A 187 5.08 -6.21 -10.28
C SER A 187 5.56 -7.42 -9.48
N LEU A 188 4.66 -8.12 -8.76
CA LEU A 188 4.97 -9.36 -8.06
C LEU A 188 5.49 -10.46 -9.00
N ARG A 189 4.81 -10.67 -10.13
CA ARG A 189 5.22 -11.66 -11.14
C ARG A 189 6.58 -11.34 -11.73
N ASN A 190 6.87 -10.07 -12.01
CA ASN A 190 8.17 -9.62 -12.50
C ASN A 190 9.28 -9.88 -11.46
N ALA A 191 8.95 -9.87 -10.17
CA ALA A 191 9.84 -10.25 -9.07
C ALA A 191 9.90 -11.78 -8.83
N GLY A 192 9.20 -12.59 -9.65
CA GLY A 192 9.18 -14.04 -9.54
C GLY A 192 8.12 -14.61 -8.58
N ILE A 193 7.22 -13.76 -8.05
CA ILE A 193 6.19 -14.14 -7.09
C ILE A 193 4.86 -14.32 -7.82
N THR A 194 4.40 -15.54 -7.98
CA THR A 194 3.16 -15.86 -8.70
C THR A 194 2.00 -16.23 -7.80
N ALA A 195 2.28 -16.78 -6.62
CA ALA A 195 1.30 -17.21 -5.62
C ALA A 195 1.91 -17.00 -4.22
N PRO A 196 1.83 -15.79 -3.67
CA PRO A 196 2.30 -15.52 -2.31
C PRO A 196 1.44 -16.28 -1.29
N ASP A 197 2.05 -16.74 -0.18
CA ASP A 197 1.33 -17.50 0.83
C ASP A 197 0.36 -16.62 1.62
N ALA A 198 0.78 -15.43 2.00
CA ALA A 198 -0.05 -14.47 2.73
C ALA A 198 0.05 -13.08 2.10
N VAL A 199 -1.09 -12.42 1.88
CA VAL A 199 -1.16 -11.06 1.34
C VAL A 199 -2.03 -10.19 2.24
N PHE A 200 -1.53 -8.99 2.52
CA PHE A 200 -2.17 -7.99 3.38
C PHE A 200 -2.42 -6.70 2.60
N GLY A 201 -3.62 -6.14 2.71
CA GLY A 201 -3.99 -4.92 2.00
C GLY A 201 -5.22 -4.24 2.59
N ASN A 202 -5.42 -2.94 2.30
CA ASN A 202 -6.48 -2.14 2.91
C ASN A 202 -7.49 -1.56 1.92
N SER A 203 -7.15 -1.48 0.65
CA SER A 203 -7.99 -0.81 -0.35
C SER A 203 -8.47 -1.76 -1.45
N VAL A 204 -9.45 -1.33 -2.23
CA VAL A 204 -9.91 -2.09 -3.41
C VAL A 204 -8.78 -2.26 -4.44
N HIS A 205 -7.80 -1.36 -4.46
CA HIS A 205 -6.62 -1.43 -5.32
C HIS A 205 -5.67 -2.59 -4.95
N ASP A 206 -5.91 -3.26 -3.80
CA ASP A 206 -5.21 -4.46 -3.37
C ASP A 206 -5.95 -5.74 -3.74
N ALA A 207 -7.20 -5.64 -4.21
CA ALA A 207 -8.07 -6.80 -4.41
C ALA A 207 -7.46 -7.83 -5.38
N ALA A 208 -6.81 -7.37 -6.45
CA ALA A 208 -6.13 -8.26 -7.40
C ALA A 208 -4.98 -9.02 -6.72
N MET A 209 -4.15 -8.32 -5.93
CA MET A 209 -3.03 -8.91 -5.19
C MET A 209 -3.52 -9.89 -4.10
N LEU A 210 -4.56 -9.51 -3.35
CA LEU A 210 -5.20 -10.39 -2.36
C LEU A 210 -5.78 -11.66 -3.00
N SER A 211 -6.31 -11.56 -4.23
CA SER A 211 -6.96 -12.68 -4.92
C SER A 211 -6.01 -13.76 -5.41
N ILE A 212 -4.71 -13.47 -5.58
CA ILE A 212 -3.71 -14.46 -5.98
C ILE A 212 -3.03 -15.15 -4.80
N ALA A 213 -3.34 -14.75 -3.57
CA ALA A 213 -2.76 -15.30 -2.35
C ALA A 213 -3.38 -16.64 -1.96
N ILE A 214 -2.61 -17.50 -1.26
CA ILE A 214 -3.15 -18.64 -0.54
C ILE A 214 -4.03 -18.16 0.60
N GLY A 215 -3.56 -17.17 1.38
CA GLY A 215 -4.33 -16.50 2.42
C GLY A 215 -4.42 -14.99 2.17
N ALA A 216 -5.64 -14.48 2.00
CA ALA A 216 -5.94 -13.06 1.86
C ALA A 216 -6.33 -12.47 3.21
N PHE A 217 -5.67 -11.40 3.61
CA PHE A 217 -5.83 -10.72 4.90
C PHE A 217 -6.10 -9.22 4.69
N PRO A 218 -7.34 -8.81 4.41
CA PRO A 218 -7.70 -7.40 4.44
C PRO A 218 -7.51 -6.80 5.84
N VAL A 219 -6.63 -5.82 5.95
CA VAL A 219 -6.30 -5.08 7.18
C VAL A 219 -6.87 -3.68 7.08
N ASN A 220 -7.62 -3.21 8.07
CA ASN A 220 -8.23 -1.88 8.08
C ASN A 220 -8.92 -1.53 6.74
N PRO A 221 -9.78 -2.43 6.21
CA PRO A 221 -10.27 -2.33 4.85
C PRO A 221 -11.11 -1.08 4.62
N SER A 222 -10.93 -0.44 3.46
CA SER A 222 -11.85 0.57 2.95
C SER A 222 -13.26 0.00 2.80
N ALA A 223 -14.28 0.86 2.73
CA ALA A 223 -15.66 0.42 2.57
C ALA A 223 -15.86 -0.45 1.30
N GLU A 224 -15.08 -0.20 0.25
CA GLU A 224 -15.13 -0.97 -0.99
C GLU A 224 -14.48 -2.33 -0.84
N LEU A 225 -13.27 -2.40 -0.25
CA LEU A 225 -12.61 -3.68 0.02
C LEU A 225 -13.40 -4.50 1.04
N LEU A 226 -14.05 -3.88 2.01
CA LEU A 226 -14.91 -4.59 2.97
C LEU A 226 -16.08 -5.29 2.26
N ARG A 227 -16.75 -4.61 1.31
CA ARG A 227 -17.81 -5.22 0.49
C ARG A 227 -17.25 -6.35 -0.40
N TYR A 228 -16.09 -6.12 -1.01
CA TYR A 228 -15.42 -7.14 -1.81
C TYR A 228 -15.07 -8.37 -0.94
N SER A 229 -14.51 -8.16 0.25
CA SER A 229 -14.14 -9.21 1.21
C SER A 229 -15.33 -10.07 1.58
N ALA A 230 -16.50 -9.46 1.83
CA ALA A 230 -17.73 -10.18 2.12
C ALA A 230 -18.14 -11.12 0.97
N SER A 231 -18.03 -10.66 -0.28
CA SER A 231 -18.36 -11.48 -1.47
C SER A 231 -17.30 -12.55 -1.76
N ALA A 232 -16.02 -12.29 -1.45
CA ALA A 232 -14.92 -13.22 -1.62
C ALA A 232 -14.78 -14.23 -0.47
N GLY A 233 -15.53 -14.04 0.62
CA GLY A 233 -15.44 -14.89 1.82
C GLY A 233 -14.18 -14.64 2.65
N TRP A 234 -13.54 -13.49 2.48
CA TRP A 234 -12.36 -13.11 3.26
C TRP A 234 -12.77 -12.58 4.64
N SER A 235 -12.02 -12.98 5.65
CA SER A 235 -12.11 -12.35 6.98
C SER A 235 -11.24 -11.09 7.00
N VAL A 236 -11.65 -10.11 7.80
CA VAL A 236 -10.98 -8.80 7.89
C VAL A 236 -10.44 -8.57 9.29
N TYR A 237 -9.41 -7.75 9.39
CA TYR A 237 -8.81 -7.38 10.67
C TYR A 237 -8.70 -5.86 10.80
N TYR A 238 -8.93 -5.34 12.01
CA TYR A 238 -8.70 -3.94 12.35
C TYR A 238 -7.66 -3.86 13.48
N PRO A 239 -6.52 -3.15 13.27
CA PRO A 239 -5.58 -2.85 14.35
C PRO A 239 -6.30 -2.15 15.51
N ALA A 240 -5.85 -2.35 16.75
CA ALA A 240 -6.54 -1.87 17.95
C ALA A 240 -6.70 -0.33 17.99
N SER A 241 -5.81 0.40 17.31
CA SER A 241 -5.88 1.85 17.15
C SER A 241 -6.97 2.32 16.16
N VAL A 242 -7.56 1.39 15.40
CA VAL A 242 -8.59 1.69 14.40
C VAL A 242 -9.94 1.20 14.91
N ALA A 243 -10.91 2.10 15.00
CA ALA A 243 -12.28 1.70 15.29
C ALA A 243 -12.89 1.02 14.04
N PRO A 244 -13.37 -0.24 14.14
CA PRO A 244 -14.10 -0.85 13.02
C PRO A 244 -15.33 -0.02 12.69
N PRO A 245 -15.81 -0.03 11.42
CA PRO A 245 -17.03 0.66 11.04
C PRO A 245 -18.19 0.16 11.89
N LYS A 246 -19.01 1.07 12.36
CA LYS A 246 -20.23 0.70 13.09
C LYS A 246 -21.14 -0.10 12.16
N PRO A 247 -21.76 -1.18 12.65
CA PRO A 247 -22.67 -2.02 11.87
C PRO A 247 -23.89 -1.25 11.36
#